data_2eb03d5c2b0b12b015cfd41491405489
#
_entry.id   2eb03d5c2b0b12b015cfd41491405489
#
_cell.length_a   1.000
_cell.length_b   1.000
_cell.length_c   1.000
_cell.angle_alpha   90.00
_cell.angle_beta   90.00
_cell.angle_gamma   90.00
#
_symmetry.space_group_name_H-M   'P 1'
#
loop_
_entity.id
_entity.type
_entity.pdbx_description
1 polymer ?
#
loop_
_entity_poly.entity_id
_entity_poly.type
_entity_poly.pdbx_seq_one_letter_code
_entity_poly.pdbx_strand_id
1 'polypeptide(L)'
;SDVYKRQLQDNIRLFKKNHATMHFSQIAGSRGGDFAELRAYLVSKLMWNPEVNVDSLMQHFLHGYYGEAAPYLYQYIKIMEGALIGSGQRLWIYDSPVSHKYGMLKPALMRRYNHLFDLAEKAVAAEPDFLKRVQRARLPIQYSELEIARTETEKDLVDINKKLDLFEERVKEFQVPTLNERSNSPVDYCKLYRERYMPQKEKSLALGAKVTYLIPPTGKYAALGKNALVDGLFGGATFVDSWIGWEGTDGAFVIDLGEAKEIHSVETDFLHQIGAWILFPLKVVYSYAEDGEHYTHWKTIDLPEERTGEVKFRGVKAESAEPIKTRYVKVEVTGTKECPTWHYGVGHPSWFFIDEVIIK
;
A
#
# COMPACT_ATOMS: atom_id res chain seq x y z
N SER A 1 -13.29 -1.49 -5.59
CA SER A 1 -14.43 -1.78 -4.72
C SER A 1 -15.39 -0.60 -4.70
N ASP A 2 -16.69 -0.85 -4.94
CA ASP A 2 -17.68 0.22 -4.99
C ASP A 2 -17.98 0.77 -3.60
N VAL A 3 -17.46 1.93 -3.30
CA VAL A 3 -17.91 2.72 -2.14
C VAL A 3 -19.36 3.17 -2.40
N TYR A 4 -19.71 3.49 -3.64
CA TYR A 4 -21.05 3.94 -4.01
C TYR A 4 -22.01 2.76 -4.28
N LYS A 5 -22.80 2.38 -3.29
CA LYS A 5 -23.77 1.27 -3.47
C LYS A 5 -24.87 1.59 -4.47
N ARG A 6 -25.23 2.86 -4.65
CA ARG A 6 -26.22 3.30 -5.65
C ARG A 6 -25.73 3.16 -7.09
N GLN A 7 -24.42 3.30 -7.33
CA GLN A 7 -23.85 3.10 -8.67
C GLN A 7 -24.09 1.69 -9.20
N LEU A 8 -24.18 0.67 -8.33
CA LEU A 8 -24.54 -0.69 -8.74
C LEU A 8 -25.89 -0.72 -9.45
N GLN A 9 -26.87 0.01 -8.91
CA GLN A 9 -28.21 0.09 -9.51
C GLN A 9 -28.18 0.76 -10.88
N ASP A 10 -27.47 1.89 -11.00
CA ASP A 10 -27.40 2.64 -12.26
C ASP A 10 -26.69 1.82 -13.34
N ASN A 11 -25.64 1.08 -12.97
CA ASN A 11 -24.95 0.17 -13.89
C ASN A 11 -25.88 -0.95 -14.39
N ILE A 12 -26.63 -1.61 -13.49
CA ILE A 12 -27.52 -2.70 -13.87
C ILE A 12 -28.69 -2.18 -14.72
N ARG A 13 -29.24 -1.00 -14.42
CA ARG A 13 -30.23 -0.33 -15.26
C ARG A 13 -29.69 -0.04 -16.66
N LEU A 14 -28.45 0.44 -16.74
CA LEU A 14 -27.78 0.69 -18.01
C LEU A 14 -27.61 -0.60 -18.81
N PHE A 15 -27.19 -1.69 -18.19
CA PHE A 15 -27.08 -2.99 -18.85
C PHE A 15 -28.43 -3.48 -19.37
N LYS A 16 -29.50 -3.40 -18.57
CA LYS A 16 -30.86 -3.72 -18.98
C LYS A 16 -31.32 -2.88 -20.17
N LYS A 17 -31.08 -1.55 -20.10
CA LYS A 17 -31.43 -0.62 -21.20
C LYS A 17 -30.71 -0.95 -22.50
N ASN A 18 -29.48 -1.47 -22.42
CA ASN A 18 -28.69 -1.87 -23.59
C ASN A 18 -28.84 -3.37 -23.93
N HIS A 19 -29.92 -4.01 -23.50
CA HIS A 19 -30.27 -5.39 -23.83
C HIS A 19 -29.21 -6.45 -23.45
N ALA A 20 -28.40 -6.18 -22.40
CA ALA A 20 -27.51 -7.21 -21.86
C ALA A 20 -28.34 -8.35 -21.27
N THR A 21 -28.20 -9.56 -21.80
CA THR A 21 -28.92 -10.77 -21.38
C THR A 21 -28.15 -11.62 -20.38
N MET A 22 -26.85 -11.42 -20.30
CA MET A 22 -25.98 -12.08 -19.34
C MET A 22 -25.07 -11.06 -18.66
N HIS A 23 -24.81 -11.28 -17.38
CA HIS A 23 -23.93 -10.42 -16.59
C HIS A 23 -23.02 -11.27 -15.69
N PHE A 24 -21.72 -10.99 -15.73
CA PHE A 24 -20.75 -11.51 -14.80
C PHE A 24 -20.21 -10.36 -13.95
N SER A 25 -20.45 -10.44 -12.63
CA SER A 25 -19.85 -9.50 -11.67
C SER A 25 -18.65 -10.15 -11.01
N GLN A 26 -17.47 -9.62 -11.27
CA GLN A 26 -16.29 -9.96 -10.47
C GLN A 26 -16.39 -9.24 -9.12
N ILE A 27 -17.02 -9.90 -8.17
CA ILE A 27 -17.11 -9.41 -6.79
C ILE A 27 -16.03 -10.13 -5.99
N ALA A 28 -15.01 -9.39 -5.53
CA ALA A 28 -14.05 -9.93 -4.59
C ALA A 28 -14.77 -10.29 -3.28
N GLY A 29 -15.17 -11.55 -3.15
CA GLY A 29 -15.90 -12.10 -2.02
C GLY A 29 -15.00 -12.52 -0.86
N SER A 30 -13.79 -11.95 -0.75
CA SER A 30 -12.85 -12.27 0.32
C SER A 30 -13.48 -12.02 1.68
N ARG A 31 -13.44 -13.04 2.54
CA ARG A 31 -13.85 -12.92 3.94
C ARG A 31 -13.06 -11.78 4.59
N GLY A 32 -13.75 -10.84 5.23
CA GLY A 32 -13.15 -9.65 5.81
C GLY A 32 -12.99 -8.47 4.84
N GLY A 33 -13.37 -8.60 3.56
CA GLY A 33 -13.45 -7.47 2.63
C GLY A 33 -14.56 -6.50 3.01
N ASP A 34 -14.43 -5.22 2.61
CA ASP A 34 -15.35 -4.13 2.95
C ASP A 34 -16.80 -4.45 2.54
N PHE A 35 -17.62 -4.86 3.51
CA PHE A 35 -19.02 -5.26 3.32
C PHE A 35 -19.25 -6.20 2.12
N ALA A 36 -18.38 -7.19 1.94
CA ALA A 36 -18.44 -8.11 0.80
C ALA A 36 -19.80 -8.81 0.69
N GLU A 37 -20.39 -9.23 1.82
CA GLU A 37 -21.69 -9.90 1.88
C GLU A 37 -22.83 -8.93 1.49
N LEU A 38 -22.78 -7.67 1.93
CA LEU A 38 -23.76 -6.64 1.52
C LEU A 38 -23.68 -6.39 0.01
N ARG A 39 -22.48 -6.28 -0.55
CA ARG A 39 -22.31 -6.10 -2.00
C ARG A 39 -22.91 -7.25 -2.80
N ALA A 40 -22.60 -8.48 -2.40
CA ALA A 40 -23.16 -9.67 -3.03
C ALA A 40 -24.69 -9.69 -2.96
N TYR A 41 -25.25 -9.36 -1.79
CA TYR A 41 -26.70 -9.26 -1.61
C TYR A 41 -27.33 -8.19 -2.52
N LEU A 42 -26.77 -6.99 -2.56
CA LEU A 42 -27.29 -5.90 -3.38
C LEU A 42 -27.24 -6.24 -4.86
N VAL A 43 -26.12 -6.76 -5.36
CA VAL A 43 -25.97 -7.13 -6.77
C VAL A 43 -26.99 -8.20 -7.14
N SER A 44 -27.15 -9.27 -6.34
CA SER A 44 -28.11 -10.33 -6.64
C SER A 44 -29.57 -9.84 -6.66
N LYS A 45 -29.96 -8.94 -5.74
CA LYS A 45 -31.29 -8.35 -5.72
C LYS A 45 -31.54 -7.41 -6.89
N LEU A 46 -30.55 -6.59 -7.25
CA LEU A 46 -30.63 -5.66 -8.37
C LEU A 46 -30.64 -6.37 -9.73
N MET A 47 -29.92 -7.48 -9.86
CA MET A 47 -29.97 -8.32 -11.07
C MET A 47 -31.37 -8.92 -11.27
N TRP A 48 -32.06 -9.25 -10.18
CA TRP A 48 -33.45 -9.73 -10.24
C TRP A 48 -34.45 -8.62 -10.55
N ASN A 49 -34.34 -7.49 -9.85
CA ASN A 49 -35.17 -6.31 -10.06
C ASN A 49 -34.38 -5.03 -9.87
N PRO A 50 -33.96 -4.36 -10.96
CA PRO A 50 -33.15 -3.12 -10.87
C PRO A 50 -33.91 -1.90 -10.36
N GLU A 51 -35.24 -2.00 -10.16
CA GLU A 51 -36.07 -0.87 -9.73
C GLU A 51 -36.31 -0.82 -8.22
N VAL A 52 -35.75 -1.77 -7.44
CA VAL A 52 -35.87 -1.77 -5.98
C VAL A 52 -35.09 -0.63 -5.36
N ASN A 53 -35.55 -0.16 -4.19
CA ASN A 53 -34.83 0.88 -3.47
C ASN A 53 -33.59 0.32 -2.78
N VAL A 54 -32.40 0.79 -3.19
CA VAL A 54 -31.11 0.31 -2.68
C VAL A 54 -30.95 0.61 -1.19
N ASP A 55 -31.36 1.78 -0.71
CA ASP A 55 -31.25 2.14 0.71
C ASP A 55 -32.13 1.23 1.59
N SER A 56 -33.33 0.88 1.12
CA SER A 56 -34.21 -0.08 1.81
C SER A 56 -33.59 -1.49 1.83
N LEU A 57 -32.99 -1.92 0.74
CA LEU A 57 -32.26 -3.20 0.69
C LEU A 57 -31.07 -3.23 1.63
N MET A 58 -30.29 -2.14 1.68
CA MET A 58 -29.15 -2.03 2.59
C MET A 58 -29.62 -2.12 4.06
N GLN A 59 -30.64 -1.37 4.43
CA GLN A 59 -31.19 -1.40 5.81
C GLN A 59 -31.71 -2.79 6.16
N HIS A 60 -32.47 -3.42 5.25
CA HIS A 60 -32.96 -4.78 5.45
C HIS A 60 -31.84 -5.79 5.67
N PHE A 61 -30.78 -5.73 4.83
CA PHE A 61 -29.62 -6.60 4.99
C PHE A 61 -28.90 -6.34 6.31
N LEU A 62 -28.62 -5.06 6.63
CA LEU A 62 -27.87 -4.70 7.83
C LEU A 62 -28.58 -5.16 9.10
N HIS A 63 -29.89 -4.96 9.19
CA HIS A 63 -30.67 -5.47 10.33
C HIS A 63 -30.64 -6.99 10.42
N GLY A 64 -30.85 -7.71 9.33
CA GLY A 64 -30.84 -9.17 9.35
C GLY A 64 -29.46 -9.77 9.62
N TYR A 65 -28.40 -9.09 9.24
CA TYR A 65 -27.04 -9.64 9.31
C TYR A 65 -26.23 -9.13 10.51
N TYR A 66 -26.50 -7.91 11.01
CA TYR A 66 -25.77 -7.27 12.11
C TYR A 66 -26.64 -6.91 13.32
N GLY A 67 -27.96 -7.23 13.29
CA GLY A 67 -28.87 -6.93 14.40
C GLY A 67 -28.92 -5.45 14.77
N GLU A 68 -28.87 -5.15 16.07
CA GLU A 68 -28.91 -3.79 16.61
C GLU A 68 -27.69 -2.91 16.26
N ALA A 69 -26.65 -3.47 15.69
CA ALA A 69 -25.51 -2.73 15.15
C ALA A 69 -25.85 -2.03 13.81
N ALA A 70 -26.90 -2.42 13.13
CA ALA A 70 -27.28 -1.96 11.79
C ALA A 70 -27.32 -0.43 11.62
N PRO A 71 -27.91 0.38 12.50
CA PRO A 71 -27.99 1.83 12.35
C PRO A 71 -26.62 2.50 12.31
N TYR A 72 -25.67 2.01 13.11
CA TYR A 72 -24.30 2.55 13.19
C TYR A 72 -23.50 2.21 11.93
N LEU A 73 -23.63 0.98 11.44
CA LEU A 73 -22.98 0.54 10.21
C LEU A 73 -23.57 1.23 8.97
N TYR A 74 -24.87 1.45 8.94
CA TYR A 74 -25.51 2.23 7.88
C TYR A 74 -24.97 3.68 7.87
N GLN A 75 -24.87 4.31 9.04
CA GLN A 75 -24.31 5.65 9.18
C GLN A 75 -22.83 5.70 8.72
N TYR A 76 -22.04 4.70 9.10
CA TYR A 76 -20.66 4.57 8.64
C TYR A 76 -20.57 4.55 7.11
N ILE A 77 -21.35 3.68 6.44
CA ILE A 77 -21.38 3.58 4.98
C ILE A 77 -21.74 4.93 4.35
N LYS A 78 -22.78 5.59 4.86
CA LYS A 78 -23.24 6.87 4.30
C LYS A 78 -22.23 8.01 4.49
N ILE A 79 -21.55 8.05 5.64
CA ILE A 79 -20.48 9.04 5.87
C ILE A 79 -19.30 8.79 4.95
N MET A 80 -18.90 7.53 4.75
CA MET A 80 -17.77 7.21 3.86
C MET A 80 -18.09 7.55 2.41
N GLU A 81 -19.31 7.22 1.92
CA GLU A 81 -19.79 7.64 0.60
C GLU A 81 -19.73 9.16 0.43
N GLY A 82 -20.30 9.89 1.39
CA GLY A 82 -20.30 11.36 1.37
C GLY A 82 -18.91 11.97 1.44
N ALA A 83 -18.00 11.36 2.22
CA ALA A 83 -16.62 11.82 2.34
C ALA A 83 -15.81 11.61 1.06
N LEU A 84 -16.01 10.50 0.36
CA LEU A 84 -15.37 10.28 -0.94
C LEU A 84 -15.85 11.31 -1.96
N ILE A 85 -17.17 11.54 -2.07
CA ILE A 85 -17.75 12.57 -2.95
C ILE A 85 -17.19 13.95 -2.59
N GLY A 86 -17.23 14.31 -1.32
CA GLY A 86 -16.79 15.62 -0.84
C GLY A 86 -15.28 15.86 -0.97
N SER A 87 -14.48 14.81 -1.07
CA SER A 87 -13.03 14.94 -1.29
C SER A 87 -12.67 15.29 -2.74
N GLY A 88 -13.57 15.05 -3.69
CA GLY A 88 -13.28 15.18 -5.13
C GLY A 88 -12.25 14.17 -5.66
N GLN A 89 -11.77 13.27 -4.81
CA GLN A 89 -10.82 12.23 -5.21
C GLN A 89 -11.53 11.09 -5.94
N ARG A 90 -10.87 10.54 -6.94
CA ARG A 90 -11.33 9.30 -7.58
C ARG A 90 -10.76 8.11 -6.82
N LEU A 91 -11.53 7.03 -6.74
CA LEU A 91 -11.08 5.75 -6.23
C LEU A 91 -10.63 4.88 -7.41
N TRP A 92 -9.32 4.70 -7.51
CA TRP A 92 -8.72 3.88 -8.55
C TRP A 92 -8.53 2.43 -8.09
N ILE A 93 -8.50 1.51 -9.03
CA ILE A 93 -8.33 0.07 -8.76
C ILE A 93 -7.01 -0.26 -8.03
N TYR A 94 -6.00 0.60 -8.19
CA TYR A 94 -4.68 0.41 -7.56
C TYR A 94 -4.44 1.32 -6.35
N ASP A 95 -5.46 2.05 -5.90
CA ASP A 95 -5.33 2.90 -4.72
C ASP A 95 -5.12 2.07 -3.46
N SER A 96 -4.37 2.66 -2.53
CA SER A 96 -4.19 2.16 -1.17
C SER A 96 -4.89 3.10 -0.17
N PRO A 97 -5.04 2.70 1.11
CA PRO A 97 -5.51 3.61 2.14
C PRO A 97 -4.72 4.91 2.24
N VAL A 98 -3.41 4.85 1.96
CA VAL A 98 -2.51 6.02 1.98
C VAL A 98 -2.92 7.07 0.94
N SER A 99 -3.39 6.65 -0.23
CA SER A 99 -3.86 7.56 -1.29
C SER A 99 -5.02 8.46 -0.83
N HIS A 100 -5.76 8.02 0.17
CA HIS A 100 -6.97 8.69 0.66
C HIS A 100 -6.84 9.28 2.08
N LYS A 101 -5.63 9.29 2.66
CA LYS A 101 -5.39 9.73 4.04
C LYS A 101 -5.73 11.22 4.30
N TYR A 102 -5.78 12.04 3.27
CA TYR A 102 -6.22 13.45 3.34
C TYR A 102 -7.65 13.66 2.84
N GLY A 103 -8.30 12.63 2.31
CA GLY A 103 -9.67 12.62 1.81
C GLY A 103 -10.63 11.89 2.74
N MET A 104 -11.23 10.81 2.23
CA MET A 104 -12.21 10.02 2.98
C MET A 104 -11.65 9.30 4.21
N LEU A 105 -10.32 9.14 4.32
CA LEU A 105 -9.64 8.52 5.46
C LEU A 105 -8.87 9.54 6.32
N LYS A 106 -9.20 10.84 6.22
CA LYS A 106 -8.55 11.86 7.06
C LYS A 106 -8.79 11.61 8.56
N PRO A 107 -7.89 12.05 9.45
CA PRO A 107 -7.92 11.70 10.88
C PRO A 107 -9.26 11.94 11.59
N ALA A 108 -9.97 13.04 11.27
CA ALA A 108 -11.26 13.33 11.87
C ALA A 108 -12.34 12.30 11.47
N LEU A 109 -12.32 11.83 10.22
CA LEU A 109 -13.24 10.80 9.73
C LEU A 109 -12.87 9.42 10.29
N MET A 110 -11.58 9.09 10.36
CA MET A 110 -11.13 7.82 10.97
C MET A 110 -11.58 7.70 12.42
N ARG A 111 -11.47 8.79 13.21
CA ARG A 111 -12.04 8.82 14.58
C ARG A 111 -13.56 8.60 14.57
N ARG A 112 -14.28 9.21 13.63
CA ARG A 112 -15.74 9.02 13.51
C ARG A 112 -16.10 7.60 13.12
N TYR A 113 -15.38 6.97 12.19
CA TYR A 113 -15.61 5.60 11.79
C TYR A 113 -15.38 4.63 12.95
N ASN A 114 -14.28 4.78 13.68
CA ASN A 114 -14.01 3.97 14.86
C ASN A 114 -15.08 4.12 15.93
N HIS A 115 -15.50 5.34 16.21
CA HIS A 115 -16.58 5.59 17.17
C HIS A 115 -17.90 4.89 16.77
N LEU A 116 -18.24 4.87 15.48
CA LEU A 116 -19.42 4.15 15.00
C LEU A 116 -19.28 2.64 15.15
N PHE A 117 -18.10 2.09 14.90
CA PHE A 117 -17.83 0.68 15.16
C PHE A 117 -17.86 0.34 16.66
N ASP A 118 -17.34 1.22 17.52
CA ASP A 118 -17.43 1.04 18.98
C ASP A 118 -18.90 0.98 19.45
N LEU A 119 -19.76 1.86 18.94
CA LEU A 119 -21.18 1.83 19.20
C LEU A 119 -21.86 0.58 18.65
N ALA A 120 -21.48 0.15 17.45
CA ALA A 120 -22.00 -1.06 16.81
C ALA A 120 -21.63 -2.32 17.60
N GLU A 121 -20.37 -2.47 18.01
CA GLU A 121 -19.90 -3.58 18.82
C GLU A 121 -20.60 -3.62 20.19
N LYS A 122 -20.79 -2.42 20.82
CA LYS A 122 -21.51 -2.28 22.08
C LYS A 122 -22.97 -2.70 21.97
N ALA A 123 -23.65 -2.31 20.88
CA ALA A 123 -25.07 -2.61 20.68
C ALA A 123 -25.35 -4.12 20.59
N VAL A 124 -24.39 -4.92 20.14
CA VAL A 124 -24.52 -6.38 20.00
C VAL A 124 -23.58 -7.18 20.92
N ALA A 125 -23.09 -6.57 21.98
CA ALA A 125 -22.12 -7.18 22.88
C ALA A 125 -22.60 -8.50 23.52
N ALA A 126 -23.92 -8.64 23.74
CA ALA A 126 -24.55 -9.84 24.29
C ALA A 126 -24.86 -10.93 23.22
N GLU A 127 -24.62 -10.63 21.94
CA GLU A 127 -24.96 -11.50 20.80
C GLU A 127 -23.69 -11.88 20.02
N PRO A 128 -23.01 -13.01 20.40
CA PRO A 128 -21.68 -13.35 19.89
C PRO A 128 -21.59 -13.39 18.35
N ASP A 129 -22.60 -13.90 17.68
CA ASP A 129 -22.60 -14.03 16.22
C ASP A 129 -22.66 -12.66 15.51
N PHE A 130 -23.50 -11.73 16.03
CA PHE A 130 -23.53 -10.37 15.49
C PHE A 130 -22.27 -9.62 15.85
N LEU A 131 -21.76 -9.74 17.05
CA LEU A 131 -20.50 -9.11 17.48
C LEU A 131 -19.34 -9.54 16.55
N LYS A 132 -19.18 -10.82 16.28
CA LYS A 132 -18.16 -11.32 15.36
C LYS A 132 -18.29 -10.75 13.94
N ARG A 133 -19.51 -10.62 13.45
CA ARG A 133 -19.76 -10.03 12.12
C ARG A 133 -19.38 -8.54 12.10
N VAL A 134 -19.71 -7.77 13.14
CA VAL A 134 -19.33 -6.36 13.28
C VAL A 134 -17.81 -6.21 13.35
N GLN A 135 -17.15 -7.00 14.18
CA GLN A 135 -15.68 -6.98 14.32
C GLN A 135 -14.97 -7.34 13.00
N ARG A 136 -15.53 -8.28 12.24
CA ARG A 136 -15.02 -8.62 10.92
C ARG A 136 -15.24 -7.47 9.92
N ALA A 137 -16.37 -6.79 9.96
CA ALA A 137 -16.63 -5.63 9.12
C ALA A 137 -15.73 -4.43 9.43
N ARG A 138 -15.12 -4.37 10.63
CA ARG A 138 -14.16 -3.34 11.05
C ARG A 138 -12.75 -3.55 10.48
N LEU A 139 -12.39 -4.75 10.05
CA LEU A 139 -11.04 -5.08 9.58
C LEU A 139 -10.48 -4.11 8.51
N PRO A 140 -11.25 -3.65 7.49
CA PRO A 140 -10.74 -2.69 6.52
C PRO A 140 -10.33 -1.34 7.14
N ILE A 141 -11.02 -0.87 8.18
CA ILE A 141 -10.63 0.35 8.90
C ILE A 141 -9.36 0.13 9.73
N GLN A 142 -9.25 -1.02 10.41
CA GLN A 142 -8.05 -1.36 11.17
C GLN A 142 -6.81 -1.49 10.26
N TYR A 143 -6.96 -2.13 9.10
CA TYR A 143 -5.93 -2.19 8.07
C TYR A 143 -5.55 -0.78 7.57
N SER A 144 -6.56 0.07 7.31
CA SER A 144 -6.33 1.45 6.86
C SER A 144 -5.58 2.29 7.89
N GLU A 145 -5.85 2.10 9.18
CA GLU A 145 -5.11 2.77 10.27
C GLU A 145 -3.64 2.37 10.27
N LEU A 146 -3.34 1.07 10.11
CA LEU A 146 -1.97 0.56 10.05
C LEU A 146 -1.25 1.10 8.82
N GLU A 147 -1.87 1.07 7.65
CA GLU A 147 -1.30 1.59 6.41
C GLU A 147 -1.01 3.10 6.48
N ILE A 148 -1.89 3.88 7.07
CA ILE A 148 -1.66 5.31 7.27
C ILE A 148 -0.54 5.53 8.29
N ALA A 149 -0.57 4.82 9.42
CA ALA A 149 0.41 4.97 10.49
C ALA A 149 1.86 4.68 10.02
N ARG A 150 2.07 3.72 9.11
CA ARG A 150 3.42 3.45 8.57
C ARG A 150 4.01 4.61 7.78
N THR A 151 3.17 5.52 7.27
CA THR A 151 3.58 6.70 6.49
C THR A 151 3.74 7.97 7.33
N GLU A 152 3.58 7.88 8.64
CA GLU A 152 3.80 9.03 9.53
C GLU A 152 5.27 9.08 9.97
N THR A 153 5.83 10.29 10.00
CA THR A 153 7.22 10.51 10.41
C THR A 153 7.43 10.34 11.92
N GLU A 154 6.40 10.67 12.71
CA GLU A 154 6.37 10.44 14.15
C GLU A 154 5.37 9.32 14.45
N LYS A 155 5.86 8.22 15.02
CA LYS A 155 5.07 7.01 15.26
C LYS A 155 4.95 6.73 16.76
N ASP A 156 3.71 6.60 17.24
CA ASP A 156 3.45 5.97 18.53
C ASP A 156 3.52 4.43 18.37
N LEU A 157 4.73 3.89 18.57
CA LEU A 157 4.99 2.47 18.40
C LEU A 157 4.20 1.59 19.39
N VAL A 158 3.82 2.12 20.56
CA VAL A 158 3.02 1.38 21.54
C VAL A 158 1.58 1.25 21.05
N ASP A 159 0.99 2.32 20.55
CA ASP A 159 -0.36 2.29 19.97
C ASP A 159 -0.41 1.45 18.70
N ILE A 160 0.56 1.61 17.81
CA ILE A 160 0.67 0.81 16.58
C ILE A 160 0.79 -0.68 16.90
N ASN A 161 1.61 -1.09 17.87
CA ASN A 161 1.73 -2.48 18.27
C ASN A 161 0.38 -3.06 18.75
N LYS A 162 -0.34 -2.34 19.61
CA LYS A 162 -1.67 -2.78 20.08
C LYS A 162 -2.66 -2.97 18.92
N LYS A 163 -2.67 -2.03 17.98
CA LYS A 163 -3.53 -2.13 16.78
C LYS A 163 -3.13 -3.30 15.89
N LEU A 164 -1.84 -3.53 15.72
CA LEU A 164 -1.31 -4.63 14.92
C LEU A 164 -1.61 -5.99 15.55
N ASP A 165 -1.46 -6.12 16.87
CA ASP A 165 -1.77 -7.35 17.60
C ASP A 165 -3.27 -7.67 17.52
N LEU A 166 -4.14 -6.67 17.72
CA LEU A 166 -5.59 -6.83 17.58
C LEU A 166 -5.99 -7.20 16.14
N PHE A 167 -5.39 -6.57 15.15
CA PHE A 167 -5.65 -6.89 13.74
C PHE A 167 -5.23 -8.33 13.42
N GLU A 168 -4.04 -8.74 13.85
CA GLU A 168 -3.53 -10.10 13.64
C GLU A 168 -4.40 -11.17 14.34
N GLU A 169 -4.83 -10.93 15.58
CA GLU A 169 -5.75 -11.79 16.30
C GLU A 169 -7.07 -11.98 15.52
N ARG A 170 -7.68 -10.88 15.08
CA ARG A 170 -8.95 -10.89 14.35
C ARG A 170 -8.84 -11.56 12.98
N VAL A 171 -7.78 -11.31 12.20
CA VAL A 171 -7.63 -11.97 10.90
C VAL A 171 -7.43 -13.48 11.05
N LYS A 172 -6.78 -13.93 12.11
CA LYS A 172 -6.66 -15.36 12.45
C LYS A 172 -8.00 -15.96 12.91
N GLU A 173 -8.70 -15.31 13.84
CA GLU A 173 -10.02 -15.75 14.34
C GLU A 173 -11.03 -15.86 13.19
N PHE A 174 -11.10 -14.86 12.32
CA PHE A 174 -12.05 -14.83 11.22
C PHE A 174 -11.57 -15.58 9.98
N GLN A 175 -10.39 -16.19 10.02
CA GLN A 175 -9.80 -16.95 8.92
C GLN A 175 -9.81 -16.14 7.62
N VAL A 176 -9.32 -14.89 7.68
CA VAL A 176 -9.21 -14.02 6.50
C VAL A 176 -8.10 -14.57 5.60
N PRO A 177 -8.42 -14.98 4.36
CA PRO A 177 -7.45 -15.70 3.55
C PRO A 177 -6.39 -14.78 2.94
N THR A 178 -6.80 -13.58 2.51
CA THR A 178 -5.93 -12.66 1.76
C THR A 178 -6.33 -11.20 2.03
N LEU A 179 -5.36 -10.29 1.95
CA LEU A 179 -5.59 -8.85 2.00
C LEU A 179 -6.11 -8.29 0.67
N ASN A 180 -5.74 -8.94 -0.43
CA ASN A 180 -6.06 -8.49 -1.79
C ASN A 180 -6.12 -9.67 -2.76
N GLU A 181 -6.44 -9.39 -4.02
CA GLU A 181 -6.51 -10.39 -5.10
C GLU A 181 -5.16 -11.07 -5.41
N ARG A 182 -4.05 -10.52 -4.95
CA ARG A 182 -2.69 -11.05 -5.17
C ARG A 182 -2.24 -12.05 -4.09
N SER A 183 -3.18 -12.56 -3.30
CA SER A 183 -2.94 -13.58 -2.28
C SER A 183 -1.97 -13.18 -1.15
N ASN A 184 -1.84 -11.87 -0.86
CA ASN A 184 -1.05 -11.42 0.28
C ASN A 184 -1.71 -11.88 1.59
N SER A 185 -0.98 -12.67 2.37
CA SER A 185 -1.45 -13.17 3.67
C SER A 185 -1.54 -12.01 4.68
N PRO A 186 -2.66 -11.87 5.41
CA PRO A 186 -2.76 -10.90 6.50
C PRO A 186 -1.74 -11.13 7.62
N VAL A 187 -1.38 -12.38 7.90
CA VAL A 187 -0.39 -12.74 8.92
C VAL A 187 1.02 -12.37 8.48
N ASP A 188 1.35 -12.63 7.22
CA ASP A 188 2.65 -12.21 6.65
C ASP A 188 2.76 -10.68 6.59
N TYR A 189 1.66 -9.98 6.33
CA TYR A 189 1.60 -8.53 6.43
C TYR A 189 1.95 -8.05 7.85
N CYS A 190 1.37 -8.65 8.88
CA CYS A 190 1.67 -8.29 10.27
C CYS A 190 3.15 -8.56 10.63
N LYS A 191 3.70 -9.68 10.15
CA LYS A 191 5.12 -10.00 10.31
C LYS A 191 5.99 -8.94 9.62
N LEU A 192 5.71 -8.66 8.34
CA LEU A 192 6.42 -7.63 7.56
C LEU A 192 6.33 -6.26 8.23
N TYR A 193 5.16 -5.92 8.79
CA TYR A 193 4.96 -4.65 9.47
C TYR A 193 5.92 -4.50 10.66
N ARG A 194 6.05 -5.54 11.50
CA ARG A 194 6.98 -5.55 12.63
C ARG A 194 8.43 -5.48 12.20
N GLU A 195 8.80 -6.19 11.15
CA GLU A 195 10.20 -6.29 10.67
C GLU A 195 10.65 -5.04 9.90
N ARG A 196 9.74 -4.39 9.16
CA ARG A 196 10.12 -3.34 8.21
C ARG A 196 9.64 -1.93 8.59
N TYR A 197 8.42 -1.78 9.14
CA TYR A 197 7.84 -0.46 9.41
C TYR A 197 7.93 -0.01 10.86
N MET A 198 8.06 -0.96 11.80
CA MET A 198 8.21 -0.64 13.22
C MET A 198 9.61 -0.20 13.61
N PRO A 199 10.72 -0.77 13.07
CA PRO A 199 12.03 -0.34 13.49
C PRO A 199 12.20 1.16 13.23
N GLN A 200 12.49 1.91 14.29
CA GLN A 200 13.03 3.25 14.15
C GLN A 200 14.49 3.05 13.73
N LYS A 201 14.73 3.01 12.42
CA LYS A 201 16.11 3.12 11.94
C LYS A 201 16.63 4.50 12.37
N GLU A 202 17.88 4.56 12.84
CA GLU A 202 18.56 5.83 13.10
C GLU A 202 18.32 6.78 11.92
N LYS A 203 18.06 8.05 12.23
CA LYS A 203 17.72 9.04 11.20
C LYS A 203 18.80 9.03 10.12
N SER A 204 18.40 8.74 8.89
CA SER A 204 19.28 8.85 7.73
C SER A 204 19.76 10.30 7.59
N LEU A 205 21.06 10.50 7.35
CA LEU A 205 21.62 11.80 7.01
C LEU A 205 21.05 12.35 5.68
N ALA A 206 20.46 11.46 4.86
CA ALA A 206 19.81 11.81 3.61
C ALA A 206 18.34 12.24 3.78
N LEU A 207 17.76 12.12 4.98
CA LEU A 207 16.34 12.44 5.20
C LEU A 207 16.01 13.88 4.78
N GLY A 208 15.11 14.02 3.79
CA GLY A 208 14.73 15.32 3.24
C GLY A 208 15.79 15.98 2.35
N ALA A 209 16.89 15.30 2.03
CA ALA A 209 17.93 15.80 1.16
C ALA A 209 17.41 16.04 -0.27
N LYS A 210 18.12 16.86 -1.04
CA LYS A 210 17.80 17.11 -2.44
C LYS A 210 18.29 15.95 -3.31
N VAL A 211 17.40 15.36 -4.10
CA VAL A 211 17.74 14.33 -5.09
C VAL A 211 17.73 14.93 -6.48
N THR A 212 18.81 14.68 -7.23
CA THR A 212 18.94 15.04 -8.65
C THR A 212 19.07 13.76 -9.48
N TYR A 213 18.08 13.47 -10.32
CA TYR A 213 18.13 12.33 -11.21
C TYR A 213 18.99 12.61 -12.43
N LEU A 214 20.02 11.80 -12.66
CA LEU A 214 20.84 11.79 -13.88
C LEU A 214 20.18 10.90 -14.95
N ILE A 215 19.62 9.76 -14.52
CA ILE A 215 18.71 8.93 -15.30
C ILE A 215 17.39 8.87 -14.53
N PRO A 216 16.35 9.59 -14.99
CA PRO A 216 15.12 9.71 -14.22
C PRO A 216 14.32 8.42 -14.18
N PRO A 217 13.48 8.20 -13.14
CA PRO A 217 12.56 7.09 -13.08
C PRO A 217 11.49 7.20 -14.17
N THR A 218 10.88 6.07 -14.52
CA THR A 218 9.80 6.02 -15.49
C THR A 218 8.54 6.69 -14.92
N GLY A 219 7.95 7.61 -15.68
CA GLY A 219 6.87 8.51 -15.21
C GLY A 219 5.66 7.79 -14.61
N LYS A 220 5.42 6.54 -14.98
CA LYS A 220 4.32 5.71 -14.45
C LYS A 220 4.43 5.47 -12.93
N TYR A 221 5.65 5.36 -12.39
CA TYR A 221 5.94 5.10 -10.98
C TYR A 221 6.94 6.10 -10.40
N ALA A 222 6.90 7.34 -10.89
CA ALA A 222 7.68 8.46 -10.36
C ALA A 222 6.86 9.30 -9.36
N ALA A 223 5.66 8.87 -8.99
CA ALA A 223 4.56 9.73 -8.57
C ALA A 223 4.61 10.20 -7.11
N LEU A 224 5.52 9.71 -6.29
CA LEU A 224 5.56 10.05 -4.85
C LEU A 224 6.33 11.35 -4.55
N GLY A 225 6.72 12.09 -5.59
CA GLY A 225 7.40 13.36 -5.46
C GLY A 225 8.93 13.26 -5.59
N LYS A 226 9.58 14.42 -5.64
CA LYS A 226 11.01 14.54 -5.95
C LYS A 226 11.95 13.92 -4.90
N ASN A 227 11.47 13.67 -3.69
CA ASN A 227 12.28 13.24 -2.55
C ASN A 227 11.91 11.84 -2.05
N ALA A 228 11.13 11.06 -2.79
CA ALA A 228 10.67 9.75 -2.33
C ALA A 228 11.80 8.73 -2.05
N LEU A 229 13.03 8.98 -2.53
CA LEU A 229 14.20 8.16 -2.18
C LEU A 229 14.82 8.52 -0.81
N VAL A 230 14.35 9.59 -0.17
CA VAL A 230 14.94 10.15 1.07
C VAL A 230 13.86 10.70 2.00
N ASP A 231 12.65 10.17 1.94
CA ASP A 231 11.52 10.61 2.77
C ASP A 231 11.36 9.79 4.08
N GLY A 232 12.15 8.74 4.24
CA GLY A 232 12.14 7.86 5.41
C GLY A 232 11.03 6.82 5.38
N LEU A 233 10.32 6.65 4.25
CA LEU A 233 9.18 5.76 4.11
C LEU A 233 9.54 4.50 3.33
N PHE A 234 9.41 3.34 3.98
CA PHE A 234 9.64 2.06 3.33
C PHE A 234 8.41 1.58 2.58
N GLY A 235 8.60 1.18 1.33
CA GLY A 235 7.59 0.53 0.51
C GLY A 235 7.22 -0.86 1.01
N GLY A 236 6.00 -1.28 0.71
CA GLY A 236 5.47 -2.58 1.06
C GLY A 236 5.64 -3.64 -0.03
N ALA A 237 4.96 -4.77 0.17
CA ALA A 237 4.90 -5.84 -0.81
C ALA A 237 4.12 -5.48 -2.09
N THR A 238 3.53 -4.29 -2.15
CA THR A 238 2.87 -3.75 -3.34
C THR A 238 3.73 -2.65 -3.95
N PHE A 239 4.09 -2.79 -5.21
CA PHE A 239 4.97 -1.86 -5.94
C PHE A 239 4.34 -0.47 -6.23
N VAL A 240 3.08 -0.27 -5.91
CA VAL A 240 2.37 1.00 -6.13
C VAL A 240 2.57 2.00 -5.01
N ASP A 241 3.26 1.64 -3.95
CA ASP A 241 3.25 2.34 -2.69
C ASP A 241 4.67 2.56 -2.17
N SER A 242 5.11 3.81 -2.09
CA SER A 242 6.45 4.26 -1.68
C SER A 242 7.62 3.75 -2.55
N TRP A 243 7.35 3.25 -3.73
CA TRP A 243 8.37 2.74 -4.66
C TRP A 243 8.52 3.65 -5.88
N ILE A 244 9.76 3.83 -6.32
CA ILE A 244 10.11 4.50 -7.58
C ILE A 244 10.69 3.46 -8.53
N GLY A 245 10.20 3.43 -9.78
CA GLY A 245 10.54 2.40 -10.75
C GLY A 245 11.23 2.92 -12.02
N TRP A 246 12.17 2.13 -12.53
CA TRP A 246 12.81 2.27 -13.83
C TRP A 246 12.48 1.08 -14.72
N GLU A 247 11.97 1.35 -15.91
CA GLU A 247 11.56 0.33 -16.88
C GLU A 247 12.55 0.25 -18.03
N GLY A 248 13.11 -0.93 -18.27
CA GLY A 248 13.96 -1.23 -19.43
C GLY A 248 15.25 -0.39 -19.51
N THR A 249 15.68 0.22 -18.42
CA THR A 249 16.81 1.16 -18.40
C THR A 249 17.64 1.03 -17.13
N ASP A 250 18.78 1.72 -17.11
CA ASP A 250 19.56 1.96 -15.90
C ASP A 250 18.96 3.11 -15.10
N GLY A 251 19.38 3.26 -13.84
CA GLY A 251 19.03 4.40 -12.99
C GLY A 251 20.29 5.08 -12.49
N ALA A 252 20.23 6.41 -12.33
CA ALA A 252 21.32 7.15 -11.71
C ALA A 252 20.80 8.43 -11.06
N PHE A 253 21.27 8.72 -9.86
CA PHE A 253 20.89 9.93 -9.13
C PHE A 253 21.98 10.38 -8.16
N VAL A 254 21.91 11.64 -7.76
CA VAL A 254 22.78 12.27 -6.78
C VAL A 254 21.95 12.77 -5.61
N ILE A 255 22.40 12.49 -4.40
CA ILE A 255 21.87 13.02 -3.14
C ILE A 255 22.80 14.12 -2.66
N ASP A 256 22.28 15.35 -2.49
CA ASP A 256 22.97 16.48 -1.90
C ASP A 256 22.59 16.60 -0.42
N LEU A 257 23.52 16.31 0.48
CA LEU A 257 23.33 16.37 1.93
C LEU A 257 23.25 17.80 2.47
N GLY A 258 23.34 18.82 1.57
CA GLY A 258 23.29 20.25 1.91
C GLY A 258 24.64 20.83 2.33
N GLU A 259 25.39 20.08 3.10
CA GLU A 259 26.74 20.38 3.58
C GLU A 259 27.61 19.12 3.62
N ALA A 260 28.92 19.29 3.75
CA ALA A 260 29.83 18.15 3.92
C ALA A 260 29.59 17.50 5.29
N LYS A 261 29.30 16.22 5.30
CA LYS A 261 29.08 15.39 6.48
C LYS A 261 30.02 14.19 6.48
N GLU A 262 30.31 13.67 7.66
CA GLU A 262 30.98 12.38 7.81
C GLU A 262 29.95 11.26 7.69
N ILE A 263 30.20 10.34 6.74
CA ILE A 263 29.34 9.19 6.49
C ILE A 263 30.13 7.90 6.61
N HIS A 264 29.50 6.85 7.10
CA HIS A 264 30.08 5.51 7.22
C HIS A 264 29.44 4.49 6.30
N SER A 265 28.20 4.72 5.88
CA SER A 265 27.50 3.79 5.00
C SER A 265 26.45 4.47 4.12
N VAL A 266 26.22 3.84 2.98
CA VAL A 266 25.09 4.12 2.08
C VAL A 266 24.39 2.80 1.79
N GLU A 267 23.08 2.75 1.97
CA GLU A 267 22.25 1.57 1.66
C GLU A 267 21.09 1.99 0.75
N THR A 268 20.89 1.26 -0.33
CA THR A 268 19.74 1.42 -1.26
C THR A 268 18.88 0.18 -1.18
N ASP A 269 17.59 0.34 -0.95
CA ASP A 269 16.66 -0.77 -0.77
C ASP A 269 15.86 -1.05 -2.04
N PHE A 270 15.81 -2.34 -2.45
CA PHE A 270 15.23 -2.80 -3.69
C PHE A 270 14.10 -3.79 -3.46
N LEU A 271 13.10 -3.77 -4.37
CA LEU A 271 12.00 -4.72 -4.45
C LEU A 271 12.27 -5.77 -5.53
N HIS A 272 11.93 -7.04 -5.23
CA HIS A 272 11.77 -8.11 -6.21
C HIS A 272 10.35 -8.64 -6.16
N GLN A 273 9.67 -8.63 -7.32
CA GLN A 273 8.35 -9.21 -7.50
C GLN A 273 8.21 -9.72 -8.93
N ILE A 274 8.57 -10.97 -9.15
CA ILE A 274 8.66 -11.58 -10.49
C ILE A 274 7.33 -11.48 -11.25
N GLY A 275 6.18 -11.69 -10.58
CA GLY A 275 4.85 -11.59 -11.18
C GLY A 275 4.46 -10.19 -11.68
N ALA A 276 5.20 -9.16 -11.29
CA ALA A 276 5.05 -7.78 -11.77
C ALA A 276 6.24 -7.32 -12.62
N TRP A 277 7.10 -8.25 -13.05
CA TRP A 277 8.30 -8.01 -13.87
C TRP A 277 9.36 -7.15 -13.17
N ILE A 278 9.32 -7.12 -11.83
CA ILE A 278 10.25 -6.36 -10.99
C ILE A 278 11.37 -7.30 -10.55
N LEU A 279 12.58 -7.01 -11.01
CA LEU A 279 13.78 -7.79 -10.74
C LEU A 279 14.77 -6.98 -9.93
N PHE A 280 15.61 -7.63 -9.13
CA PHE A 280 16.76 -6.95 -8.56
C PHE A 280 17.69 -6.46 -9.68
N PRO A 281 18.35 -5.30 -9.51
CA PRO A 281 19.33 -4.84 -10.49
C PRO A 281 20.53 -5.79 -10.54
N LEU A 282 21.29 -5.70 -11.62
CA LEU A 282 22.52 -6.49 -11.78
C LEU A 282 23.66 -5.95 -10.93
N LYS A 283 23.71 -4.63 -10.76
CA LYS A 283 24.84 -3.95 -10.13
C LYS A 283 24.44 -2.60 -9.55
N VAL A 284 25.03 -2.24 -8.41
CA VAL A 284 24.94 -0.91 -7.82
C VAL A 284 26.35 -0.35 -7.60
N VAL A 285 26.56 0.89 -8.02
CA VAL A 285 27.82 1.62 -7.84
C VAL A 285 27.55 2.85 -6.97
N TYR A 286 28.34 2.97 -5.92
CA TYR A 286 28.35 4.14 -5.04
C TYR A 286 29.60 4.97 -5.28
N SER A 287 29.43 6.29 -5.34
CA SER A 287 30.52 7.27 -5.44
C SER A 287 30.17 8.48 -4.60
N TYR A 288 31.16 9.23 -4.18
CA TYR A 288 30.99 10.42 -3.35
C TYR A 288 31.83 11.60 -3.87
N ALA A 289 31.40 12.83 -3.56
CA ALA A 289 32.12 14.06 -3.94
C ALA A 289 31.87 15.18 -2.92
N GLU A 290 32.82 16.09 -2.77
CA GLU A 290 32.62 17.32 -1.99
C GLU A 290 32.03 18.46 -2.85
N ASP A 291 32.40 18.53 -4.13
CA ASP A 291 32.06 19.62 -5.05
C ASP A 291 30.87 19.30 -5.98
N GLY A 292 30.44 18.04 -6.04
CA GLY A 292 29.35 17.60 -6.93
C GLY A 292 29.76 17.36 -8.38
N GLU A 293 31.05 17.50 -8.71
CA GLU A 293 31.60 17.33 -10.05
C GLU A 293 32.64 16.20 -10.14
N HIS A 294 33.54 16.11 -9.19
CA HIS A 294 34.65 15.15 -9.16
C HIS A 294 34.33 14.00 -8.19
N TYR A 295 33.69 12.94 -8.72
CA TYR A 295 33.28 11.80 -7.92
C TYR A 295 34.39 10.77 -7.73
N THR A 296 34.65 10.43 -6.48
CA THR A 296 35.50 9.31 -6.09
C THR A 296 34.67 8.05 -6.00
N HIS A 297 35.08 7.00 -6.71
CA HIS A 297 34.46 5.69 -6.61
C HIS A 297 34.59 5.13 -5.20
N TRP A 298 33.49 4.67 -4.60
CA TRP A 298 33.48 4.05 -3.27
C TRP A 298 33.42 2.53 -3.36
N LYS A 299 32.33 2.03 -3.97
CA LYS A 299 32.11 0.58 -4.06
C LYS A 299 31.24 0.21 -5.26
N THR A 300 31.56 -0.94 -5.84
CA THR A 300 30.70 -1.63 -6.80
C THR A 300 30.20 -2.92 -6.17
N ILE A 301 28.91 -3.18 -6.24
CA ILE A 301 28.27 -4.38 -5.70
C ILE A 301 27.47 -5.02 -6.82
N ASP A 302 27.90 -6.21 -7.22
CA ASP A 302 27.15 -7.07 -8.15
C ASP A 302 26.12 -7.87 -7.36
N LEU A 303 24.90 -7.99 -7.90
CA LEU A 303 23.82 -8.73 -7.26
C LEU A 303 23.60 -10.06 -7.98
N PRO A 304 23.46 -11.17 -7.21
CA PRO A 304 23.08 -12.44 -7.80
C PRO A 304 21.65 -12.39 -8.33
N GLU A 305 21.43 -13.13 -9.42
CA GLU A 305 20.10 -13.33 -9.99
C GLU A 305 19.17 -13.97 -8.96
N GLU A 306 17.95 -13.47 -8.88
CA GLU A 306 16.88 -14.00 -8.02
C GLU A 306 15.73 -14.52 -8.90
N ARG A 307 15.31 -15.77 -8.67
CA ARG A 307 14.27 -16.44 -9.47
C ARG A 307 13.04 -16.86 -8.67
N THR A 308 12.98 -16.50 -7.38
CA THR A 308 11.83 -16.87 -6.56
C THR A 308 10.57 -16.15 -6.98
N GLY A 309 9.42 -16.83 -6.88
CA GLY A 309 8.10 -16.21 -7.01
C GLY A 309 7.67 -15.38 -5.80
N GLU A 310 8.42 -15.46 -4.70
CA GLU A 310 8.14 -14.70 -3.49
C GLU A 310 8.55 -13.23 -3.65
N VAL A 311 7.80 -12.33 -3.01
CA VAL A 311 8.20 -10.93 -2.89
C VAL A 311 9.38 -10.83 -1.94
N LYS A 312 10.46 -10.18 -2.38
CA LYS A 312 11.64 -9.96 -1.56
C LYS A 312 12.07 -8.50 -1.55
N PHE A 313 12.69 -8.12 -0.45
CA PHE A 313 13.36 -6.83 -0.27
C PHE A 313 14.85 -7.08 -0.10
N ARG A 314 15.68 -6.17 -0.62
CA ARG A 314 17.13 -6.29 -0.49
C ARG A 314 17.78 -4.93 -0.33
N GLY A 315 18.32 -4.66 0.85
CA GLY A 315 19.23 -3.55 1.08
C GLY A 315 20.60 -3.87 0.46
N VAL A 316 21.08 -3.00 -0.41
CA VAL A 316 22.44 -3.05 -0.98
C VAL A 316 23.26 -1.97 -0.31
N LYS A 317 24.35 -2.35 0.38
CA LYS A 317 25.06 -1.47 1.29
C LYS A 317 26.56 -1.35 0.97
N ALA A 318 27.04 -0.13 0.87
CA ALA A 318 28.46 0.18 0.96
C ALA A 318 28.79 0.68 2.38
N GLU A 319 29.87 0.18 2.96
CA GLU A 319 30.36 0.57 4.28
C GLU A 319 31.83 0.92 4.23
N SER A 320 32.23 1.85 5.09
CA SER A 320 33.64 2.20 5.36
C SER A 320 33.89 2.13 6.85
N ALA A 321 35.05 1.57 7.25
CA ALA A 321 35.52 1.58 8.64
C ALA A 321 35.85 2.98 9.13
N GLU A 322 36.43 3.80 8.25
CA GLU A 322 36.76 5.21 8.54
C GLU A 322 35.67 6.11 7.95
N PRO A 323 35.33 7.23 8.59
CA PRO A 323 34.34 8.15 8.08
C PRO A 323 34.83 8.78 6.76
N ILE A 324 33.89 8.88 5.82
CA ILE A 324 34.10 9.57 4.54
C ILE A 324 33.45 10.94 4.65
N LYS A 325 34.24 12.01 4.56
CA LYS A 325 33.71 13.37 4.51
C LYS A 325 33.23 13.69 3.11
N THR A 326 31.92 13.94 2.96
CA THR A 326 31.33 14.22 1.66
C THR A 326 30.04 15.01 1.78
N ARG A 327 29.69 15.77 0.74
CA ARG A 327 28.40 16.42 0.58
C ARG A 327 27.50 15.69 -0.42
N TYR A 328 28.07 15.11 -1.46
CA TYR A 328 27.29 14.49 -2.54
C TYR A 328 27.55 12.99 -2.58
N VAL A 329 26.47 12.23 -2.63
CA VAL A 329 26.49 10.78 -2.84
C VAL A 329 25.81 10.46 -4.15
N LYS A 330 26.54 9.81 -5.06
CA LYS A 330 26.00 9.35 -6.35
C LYS A 330 25.74 7.85 -6.29
N VAL A 331 24.57 7.45 -6.74
CA VAL A 331 24.15 6.06 -6.87
C VAL A 331 23.86 5.77 -8.34
N GLU A 332 24.50 4.74 -8.89
CA GLU A 332 24.32 4.28 -10.25
C GLU A 332 23.87 2.81 -10.21
N VAL A 333 22.77 2.50 -10.87
CA VAL A 333 22.11 1.20 -10.82
C VAL A 333 22.03 0.65 -12.24
N THR A 334 22.61 -0.54 -12.46
CA THR A 334 22.49 -1.26 -13.73
C THR A 334 21.27 -2.19 -13.65
N GLY A 335 20.21 -1.88 -14.38
CA GLY A 335 19.01 -2.69 -14.47
C GLY A 335 19.19 -3.92 -15.37
N THR A 336 18.32 -4.92 -15.17
CA THR A 336 18.26 -6.11 -16.05
C THR A 336 17.79 -5.73 -17.47
N LYS A 337 17.06 -4.63 -17.60
CA LYS A 337 16.46 -4.03 -18.80
C LYS A 337 15.37 -4.87 -19.45
N GLU A 338 15.62 -6.14 -19.73
CA GLU A 338 14.65 -7.07 -20.31
C GLU A 338 14.45 -8.26 -19.39
N CYS A 339 13.25 -8.82 -19.40
CA CYS A 339 12.96 -10.05 -18.70
C CYS A 339 13.83 -11.18 -19.27
N PRO A 340 14.59 -11.90 -18.44
CA PRO A 340 15.52 -12.94 -18.89
C PRO A 340 14.78 -14.16 -19.44
N THR A 341 15.51 -15.05 -20.11
CA THR A 341 14.98 -16.22 -20.84
C THR A 341 14.17 -17.20 -20.00
N TRP A 342 14.40 -17.24 -18.69
CA TRP A 342 13.63 -18.08 -17.75
C TRP A 342 12.33 -17.42 -17.27
N HIS A 343 12.14 -16.14 -17.54
CA HIS A 343 10.95 -15.39 -17.10
C HIS A 343 9.83 -15.51 -18.13
N TYR A 344 8.56 -15.63 -17.70
CA TYR A 344 7.42 -15.77 -18.61
C TYR A 344 7.20 -14.54 -19.53
N GLY A 345 7.72 -13.38 -19.17
CA GLY A 345 7.72 -12.15 -19.96
C GLY A 345 9.02 -11.94 -20.75
N VAL A 346 9.75 -13.02 -21.14
CA VAL A 346 11.05 -12.94 -21.83
C VAL A 346 11.05 -11.94 -22.99
N GLY A 347 12.08 -11.10 -23.05
CA GLY A 347 12.27 -10.09 -24.09
C GLY A 347 11.46 -8.81 -23.93
N HIS A 348 10.55 -8.75 -22.95
CA HIS A 348 9.85 -7.51 -22.63
C HIS A 348 10.63 -6.68 -21.59
N PRO A 349 10.43 -5.35 -21.54
CA PRO A 349 11.08 -4.50 -20.55
C PRO A 349 10.81 -4.97 -19.11
N SER A 350 11.87 -5.13 -18.33
CA SER A 350 11.77 -5.41 -16.89
C SER A 350 11.92 -4.13 -16.10
N TRP A 351 11.53 -4.19 -14.84
CA TRP A 351 11.61 -3.10 -13.88
C TRP A 351 12.66 -3.39 -12.81
N PHE A 352 13.26 -2.34 -12.25
CA PHE A 352 13.75 -2.36 -10.88
C PHE A 352 13.11 -1.20 -10.11
N PHE A 353 12.96 -1.39 -8.79
CA PHE A 353 12.30 -0.43 -7.91
C PHE A 353 13.17 -0.14 -6.70
N ILE A 354 13.21 1.15 -6.32
CA ILE A 354 13.88 1.65 -5.12
C ILE A 354 12.83 2.41 -4.29
N ASP A 355 12.85 2.28 -2.96
CA ASP A 355 12.02 3.09 -2.07
C ASP A 355 12.85 4.10 -1.27
N GLU A 356 13.96 3.69 -0.67
CA GLU A 356 14.69 4.54 0.25
C GLU A 356 16.22 4.40 0.09
N VAL A 357 16.93 5.50 0.29
CA VAL A 357 18.40 5.54 0.41
C VAL A 357 18.79 6.02 1.79
N ILE A 358 19.43 5.15 2.55
CA ILE A 358 19.84 5.41 3.93
C ILE A 358 21.32 5.75 3.94
N ILE A 359 21.69 6.91 4.48
CA ILE A 359 23.07 7.34 4.67
C ILE A 359 23.32 7.53 6.18
N LYS A 360 24.41 6.94 6.67
CA LYS A 360 24.81 7.01 8.08
C LYS A 360 26.25 7.40 8.22
#